data_f95b4407803ec7696109ada5833b1bd9
#
_entry.id   f95b4407803ec7696109ada5833b1bd9
#
_cell.length_a   1.000
_cell.length_b   1.000
_cell.length_c   1.000
_cell.angle_alpha   90.00
_cell.angle_beta   90.00
_cell.angle_gamma   90.00
#
_symmetry.space_group_name_H-M   'P 1'
#
loop_
_entity.id
_entity.type
_entity.pdbx_description
1 polymer ?
#
loop_
_entity_poly.entity_id
_entity_poly.type
_entity_poly.pdbx_seq_one_letter_code
_entity_poly.pdbx_strand_id
1 'polypeptide(L)'
;MGLFRSTAVVSSMTMVSRVFGLLRDMVFTRIFGADAGTDAFLVAFKIPNFLRRLFAEGAFSQAFVPVLSGVKTDDGDEAVSDLVRHTLGTLAGILFLLTVFAAIAAPILVMVFAPGFIDQPEKFALTTDMLRITFPYIMFMSLTALSAGILNSYGKFAVPAFTPVLLNLSLIATAIWLAPLMEVPIMALAWGCLLYTSPSPRDSCIHLVCRLLLEKGGGG
;
A
#
# COMPACT_ATOMS: atom_id res chain seq x y z
N MET A 1 25.57 -0.92 11.79
CA MET A 1 25.70 -1.65 10.51
C MET A 1 26.19 -0.67 9.45
N GLY A 2 27.21 -1.04 8.65
CA GLY A 2 27.80 -0.10 7.68
C GLY A 2 26.78 0.31 6.60
N LEU A 3 26.82 1.56 6.18
CA LEU A 3 25.99 2.18 5.15
C LEU A 3 25.88 1.29 3.88
N PHE A 4 26.99 0.69 3.48
CA PHE A 4 27.07 -0.23 2.35
C PHE A 4 26.16 -1.45 2.48
N ARG A 5 26.05 -2.03 3.67
CA ARG A 5 25.20 -3.20 3.91
C ARG A 5 23.71 -2.85 3.80
N SER A 6 23.31 -1.71 4.33
CA SER A 6 21.92 -1.23 4.22
C SER A 6 21.55 -0.91 2.77
N THR A 7 22.43 -0.24 2.04
CA THR A 7 22.23 0.08 0.63
C THR A 7 22.16 -1.19 -0.23
N ALA A 8 23.05 -2.16 0.01
CA ALA A 8 23.04 -3.43 -0.71
C ALA A 8 21.72 -4.22 -0.47
N VAL A 9 21.21 -4.25 0.77
CA VAL A 9 19.94 -4.90 1.10
C VAL A 9 18.78 -4.21 0.38
N VAL A 10 18.69 -2.89 0.43
CA VAL A 10 17.60 -2.14 -0.23
C VAL A 10 17.67 -2.32 -1.75
N SER A 11 18.87 -2.24 -2.34
CA SER A 11 19.06 -2.42 -3.79
C SER A 11 18.69 -3.83 -4.25
N SER A 12 19.11 -4.86 -3.51
CA SER A 12 18.77 -6.25 -3.84
C SER A 12 17.26 -6.51 -3.74
N MET A 13 16.59 -6.00 -2.69
CA MET A 13 15.13 -6.13 -2.54
C MET A 13 14.37 -5.38 -3.62
N THR A 14 14.87 -4.20 -4.03
CA THR A 14 14.29 -3.45 -5.16
C THR A 14 14.42 -4.22 -6.47
N MET A 15 15.57 -4.86 -6.71
CA MET A 15 15.76 -5.72 -7.89
C MET A 15 14.79 -6.91 -7.88
N VAL A 16 14.69 -7.62 -6.77
CA VAL A 16 13.72 -8.71 -6.59
C VAL A 16 12.30 -8.22 -6.86
N SER A 17 11.92 -7.07 -6.31
CA SER A 17 10.59 -6.48 -6.54
C SER A 17 10.33 -6.18 -8.03
N ARG A 18 11.32 -5.69 -8.77
CA ARG A 18 11.20 -5.44 -10.22
C ARG A 18 11.02 -6.72 -11.02
N VAL A 19 11.76 -7.78 -10.65
CA VAL A 19 11.61 -9.11 -11.28
C VAL A 19 10.19 -9.66 -11.03
N PHE A 20 9.69 -9.59 -9.79
CA PHE A 20 8.32 -10.01 -9.50
C PHE A 20 7.28 -9.12 -10.15
N GLY A 21 7.53 -7.82 -10.33
CA GLY A 21 6.69 -6.93 -11.12
C GLY A 21 6.59 -7.35 -12.58
N LEU A 22 7.72 -7.71 -13.21
CA LEU A 22 7.75 -8.23 -14.57
C LEU A 22 7.00 -9.58 -14.69
N LEU A 23 7.23 -10.49 -13.75
CA LEU A 23 6.52 -11.77 -13.71
C LEU A 23 4.99 -11.57 -13.58
N ARG A 24 4.56 -10.65 -12.72
CA ARG A 24 3.16 -10.27 -12.60
C ARG A 24 2.59 -9.79 -13.93
N ASP A 25 3.28 -8.89 -14.62
CA ASP A 25 2.81 -8.32 -15.89
C ASP A 25 2.73 -9.40 -16.98
N MET A 26 3.68 -10.35 -17.02
CA MET A 26 3.61 -11.53 -17.89
C MET A 26 2.41 -12.42 -17.58
N VAL A 27 2.14 -12.69 -16.30
CA VAL A 27 0.99 -13.49 -15.85
C VAL A 27 -0.31 -12.79 -16.23
N PHE A 28 -0.41 -11.49 -16.00
CA PHE A 28 -1.61 -10.71 -16.36
C PHE A 28 -1.86 -10.75 -17.87
N THR A 29 -0.84 -10.50 -18.68
CA THR A 29 -0.97 -10.56 -20.14
C THR A 29 -1.37 -11.94 -20.63
N ARG A 30 -0.87 -13.01 -19.98
CA ARG A 30 -1.18 -14.39 -20.36
C ARG A 30 -2.61 -14.82 -19.97
N ILE A 31 -3.09 -14.39 -18.79
CA ILE A 31 -4.39 -14.84 -18.24
C ILE A 31 -5.53 -13.95 -18.76
N PHE A 32 -5.34 -12.64 -18.75
CA PHE A 32 -6.40 -11.68 -19.05
C PHE A 32 -6.26 -11.05 -20.45
N GLY A 33 -5.05 -11.10 -21.04
CA GLY A 33 -4.80 -10.46 -22.33
C GLY A 33 -4.87 -8.93 -22.28
N ALA A 34 -4.99 -8.31 -23.45
CA ALA A 34 -5.24 -6.87 -23.62
C ALA A 34 -6.74 -6.65 -23.87
N ASP A 35 -7.55 -6.84 -22.83
CA ASP A 35 -9.01 -6.73 -22.90
C ASP A 35 -9.53 -5.52 -22.10
N ALA A 36 -10.78 -5.17 -22.32
CA ALA A 36 -11.50 -4.10 -21.62
C ALA A 36 -11.42 -4.23 -20.08
N GLY A 37 -11.42 -5.46 -19.56
CA GLY A 37 -11.25 -5.75 -18.15
C GLY A 37 -9.88 -5.36 -17.62
N THR A 38 -8.82 -5.63 -18.37
CA THR A 38 -7.44 -5.26 -18.00
C THR A 38 -7.28 -3.74 -17.92
N ASP A 39 -7.85 -3.02 -18.89
CA ASP A 39 -7.86 -1.54 -18.85
C ASP A 39 -8.64 -1.01 -17.63
N ALA A 40 -9.81 -1.60 -17.33
CA ALA A 40 -10.62 -1.26 -16.17
C ALA A 40 -9.82 -1.42 -14.87
N PHE A 41 -9.13 -2.56 -14.71
CA PHE A 41 -8.25 -2.80 -13.56
C PHE A 41 -7.10 -1.81 -13.47
N LEU A 42 -6.43 -1.53 -14.59
CA LEU A 42 -5.30 -0.58 -14.61
C LEU A 42 -5.73 0.81 -14.15
N VAL A 43 -6.91 1.28 -14.56
CA VAL A 43 -7.47 2.57 -14.11
C VAL A 43 -7.83 2.49 -12.63
N ALA A 44 -8.57 1.45 -12.21
CA ALA A 44 -8.99 1.23 -10.83
C ALA A 44 -7.80 1.09 -9.86
N PHE A 45 -6.65 0.61 -10.33
CA PHE A 45 -5.42 0.50 -9.54
C PHE A 45 -4.58 1.79 -9.56
N LYS A 46 -4.54 2.51 -10.71
CA LYS A 46 -3.76 3.76 -10.85
C LYS A 46 -4.31 4.88 -10.00
N ILE A 47 -5.62 5.04 -9.90
CA ILE A 47 -6.26 6.12 -9.14
C ILE A 47 -5.88 6.08 -7.65
N PRO A 48 -6.10 4.96 -6.92
CA PRO A 48 -5.67 4.84 -5.54
C PRO A 48 -4.17 5.04 -5.35
N ASN A 49 -3.36 4.48 -6.25
CA ASN A 49 -1.91 4.61 -6.19
C ASN A 49 -1.43 6.06 -6.38
N PHE A 50 -2.06 6.81 -7.28
CA PHE A 50 -1.78 8.23 -7.48
C PHE A 50 -2.11 9.04 -6.22
N LEU A 51 -3.31 8.83 -5.65
CA LEU A 51 -3.74 9.49 -4.41
C LEU A 51 -2.84 9.14 -3.23
N ARG A 52 -2.44 7.88 -3.10
CA ARG A 52 -1.48 7.44 -2.09
C ARG A 52 -0.14 8.17 -2.21
N ARG A 53 0.38 8.30 -3.42
CA ARG A 53 1.65 8.98 -3.68
C ARG A 53 1.57 10.46 -3.34
N LEU A 54 0.44 11.08 -3.64
CA LEU A 54 0.20 12.49 -3.36
C LEU A 54 0.09 12.76 -1.85
N PHE A 55 -0.71 11.97 -1.12
CA PHE A 55 -1.04 12.23 0.28
C PHE A 55 -0.13 11.54 1.30
N ALA A 56 0.29 10.30 1.05
CA ALA A 56 0.98 9.50 2.05
C ALA A 56 2.52 9.50 1.92
N GLU A 57 3.07 9.44 0.71
CA GLU A 57 4.52 9.35 0.52
C GLU A 57 5.19 10.72 0.39
N GLY A 58 4.50 11.72 -0.16
CA GLY A 58 5.10 13.01 -0.46
C GLY A 58 5.21 13.93 0.75
N ALA A 59 4.09 14.45 1.21
CA ALA A 59 4.05 15.50 2.22
C ALA A 59 4.20 14.97 3.66
N PHE A 60 3.50 13.86 3.97
CA PHE A 60 3.44 13.36 5.34
C PHE A 60 4.77 12.76 5.81
N SER A 61 5.39 11.90 5.01
CA SER A 61 6.65 11.26 5.39
C SER A 61 7.80 12.26 5.55
N GLN A 62 7.85 13.28 4.70
CA GLN A 62 8.84 14.35 4.78
C GLN A 62 8.67 15.24 6.01
N ALA A 63 7.44 15.46 6.46
CA ALA A 63 7.16 16.24 7.65
C ALA A 63 7.33 15.43 8.95
N PHE A 64 6.94 14.16 8.94
CA PHE A 64 6.90 13.32 10.13
C PHE A 64 8.29 12.84 10.59
N VAL A 65 9.18 12.46 9.68
CA VAL A 65 10.51 11.91 10.02
C VAL A 65 11.38 12.91 10.77
N PRO A 66 11.49 14.19 10.40
CA PRO A 66 12.23 15.19 11.18
C PRO A 66 11.64 15.40 12.58
N VAL A 67 10.30 15.47 12.70
CA VAL A 67 9.63 15.64 14.00
C VAL A 67 9.91 14.44 14.90
N LEU A 68 9.80 13.22 14.36
CA LEU A 68 10.11 11.99 15.08
C LEU A 68 11.56 11.98 15.59
N SER A 69 12.48 12.43 14.75
CA SER A 69 13.91 12.49 15.11
C SER A 69 14.18 13.54 16.19
N GLY A 70 13.49 14.69 16.17
CA GLY A 70 13.57 15.73 17.19
C GLY A 70 13.05 15.21 18.53
N VAL A 71 11.82 14.71 18.58
CA VAL A 71 11.23 14.16 19.81
C VAL A 71 12.08 13.03 20.41
N LYS A 72 12.66 12.19 19.57
CA LYS A 72 13.56 11.12 20.02
C LYS A 72 14.81 11.65 20.72
N THR A 73 15.34 12.79 20.26
CA THR A 73 16.57 13.38 20.80
C THR A 73 16.29 14.17 22.08
N ASP A 74 15.14 14.88 22.14
CA ASP A 74 14.83 15.83 23.19
C ASP A 74 14.04 15.20 24.35
N ASP A 75 13.06 14.33 24.05
CA ASP A 75 12.06 13.85 25.02
C ASP A 75 12.12 12.32 25.29
N GLY A 76 12.94 11.59 24.53
CA GLY A 76 13.15 10.16 24.72
C GLY A 76 12.12 9.22 24.09
N ASP A 77 12.28 7.91 24.35
CA ASP A 77 11.51 6.86 23.65
C ASP A 77 10.01 6.79 24.08
N GLU A 78 9.63 7.25 25.28
CA GLU A 78 8.22 7.33 25.72
C GLU A 78 7.43 8.37 24.93
N ALA A 79 7.98 9.57 24.76
CA ALA A 79 7.37 10.64 23.97
C ALA A 79 7.24 10.24 22.49
N VAL A 80 8.20 9.49 21.97
CA VAL A 80 8.12 8.88 20.61
C VAL A 80 6.96 7.91 20.52
N SER A 81 6.75 7.04 21.52
CA SER A 81 5.64 6.09 21.54
C SER A 81 4.28 6.78 21.50
N ASP A 82 4.12 7.82 22.30
CA ASP A 82 2.89 8.62 22.35
C ASP A 82 2.64 9.38 21.05
N LEU A 83 3.67 10.01 20.49
CA LEU A 83 3.60 10.67 19.19
C LEU A 83 3.15 9.70 18.09
N VAL A 84 3.76 8.52 18.03
CA VAL A 84 3.45 7.49 17.02
C VAL A 84 2.02 6.99 17.19
N ARG A 85 1.56 6.72 18.42
CA ARG A 85 0.20 6.27 18.72
C ARG A 85 -0.84 7.29 18.25
N HIS A 86 -0.68 8.55 18.64
CA HIS A 86 -1.59 9.63 18.26
C HIS A 86 -1.60 9.85 16.73
N THR A 87 -0.42 9.84 16.11
CA THR A 87 -0.29 10.02 14.66
C THR A 87 -0.91 8.88 13.89
N LEU A 88 -0.67 7.61 14.30
CA LEU A 88 -1.29 6.43 13.68
C LEU A 88 -2.82 6.48 13.80
N GLY A 89 -3.34 6.80 14.99
CA GLY A 89 -4.78 6.89 15.23
C GLY A 89 -5.44 7.98 14.39
N THR A 90 -4.87 9.17 14.38
CA THR A 90 -5.39 10.31 13.61
C THR A 90 -5.32 10.03 12.10
N LEU A 91 -4.18 9.52 11.62
CA LEU A 91 -4.00 9.17 10.21
C LEU A 91 -4.98 8.06 9.79
N ALA A 92 -5.15 7.03 10.60
CA ALA A 92 -6.10 5.95 10.34
C ALA A 92 -7.54 6.47 10.25
N GLY A 93 -7.94 7.37 11.15
CA GLY A 93 -9.27 8.00 11.13
C GLY A 93 -9.50 8.84 9.87
N ILE A 94 -8.55 9.69 9.52
CA ILE A 94 -8.63 10.53 8.29
C ILE A 94 -8.67 9.65 7.05
N LEU A 95 -7.81 8.65 6.96
CA LEU A 95 -7.76 7.74 5.81
C LEU A 95 -9.02 6.87 5.70
N PHE A 96 -9.59 6.47 6.82
CA PHE A 96 -10.87 5.75 6.84
C PHE A 96 -11.99 6.62 6.26
N LEU A 97 -12.13 7.85 6.74
CA LEU A 97 -13.14 8.79 6.21
C LEU A 97 -12.91 9.08 4.72
N LEU A 98 -11.65 9.29 4.33
CA LEU A 98 -11.28 9.49 2.92
C LEU A 98 -11.65 8.26 2.08
N THR A 99 -11.40 7.06 2.57
CA THR A 99 -11.72 5.80 1.88
C THR A 99 -13.22 5.64 1.67
N VAL A 100 -14.02 5.91 2.72
CA VAL A 100 -15.49 5.85 2.63
C VAL A 100 -16.01 6.88 1.62
N PHE A 101 -15.53 8.12 1.72
CA PHE A 101 -15.92 9.18 0.79
C PHE A 101 -15.55 8.84 -0.65
N ALA A 102 -14.33 8.36 -0.87
CA ALA A 102 -13.83 8.01 -2.19
C ALA A 102 -14.55 6.78 -2.78
N ALA A 103 -14.94 5.81 -1.96
CA ALA A 103 -15.75 4.67 -2.41
C ALA A 103 -17.16 5.10 -2.87
N ILE A 104 -17.75 6.08 -2.19
CA ILE A 104 -19.03 6.69 -2.60
C ILE A 104 -18.83 7.50 -3.89
N ALA A 105 -17.76 8.29 -3.96
CA ALA A 105 -17.44 9.15 -5.11
C ALA A 105 -16.77 8.38 -6.28
N ALA A 106 -16.63 7.06 -6.19
CA ALA A 106 -15.95 6.24 -7.20
C ALA A 106 -16.43 6.49 -8.65
N PRO A 107 -17.76 6.62 -8.94
CA PRO A 107 -18.21 6.91 -10.31
C PRO A 107 -17.67 8.26 -10.82
N ILE A 108 -17.63 9.28 -9.95
CA ILE A 108 -17.12 10.61 -10.31
C ILE A 108 -15.62 10.55 -10.59
N LEU A 109 -14.89 9.79 -9.79
CA LEU A 109 -13.45 9.58 -10.02
C LEU A 109 -13.18 8.89 -11.34
N VAL A 110 -13.97 7.87 -11.69
CA VAL A 110 -13.84 7.20 -13.00
C VAL A 110 -14.14 8.18 -14.14
N MET A 111 -15.16 9.03 -14.03
CA MET A 111 -15.46 10.07 -15.02
C MET A 111 -14.30 11.04 -15.22
N VAL A 112 -13.64 11.45 -14.15
CA VAL A 112 -12.53 12.42 -14.19
C VAL A 112 -11.25 11.80 -14.74
N PHE A 113 -10.90 10.59 -14.31
CA PHE A 113 -9.62 9.94 -14.66
C PHE A 113 -9.69 9.08 -15.93
N ALA A 114 -10.86 8.62 -16.31
CA ALA A 114 -11.11 7.80 -17.50
C ALA A 114 -12.36 8.24 -18.26
N PRO A 115 -12.42 9.47 -18.79
CA PRO A 115 -13.61 10.00 -19.47
C PRO A 115 -14.04 9.14 -20.68
N GLY A 116 -13.09 8.46 -21.35
CA GLY A 116 -13.40 7.56 -22.46
C GLY A 116 -14.15 6.28 -22.09
N PHE A 117 -14.37 6.02 -20.78
CA PHE A 117 -15.19 4.87 -20.35
C PHE A 117 -16.68 5.21 -20.22
N ILE A 118 -17.03 6.49 -20.29
CA ILE A 118 -18.44 6.96 -20.20
C ILE A 118 -19.28 6.38 -21.33
N ASP A 119 -18.69 6.24 -22.52
CA ASP A 119 -19.36 5.69 -23.70
C ASP A 119 -19.43 4.13 -23.67
N GLN A 120 -18.86 3.50 -22.66
CA GLN A 120 -18.82 2.03 -22.48
C GLN A 120 -19.39 1.66 -21.09
N PRO A 121 -20.73 1.54 -20.95
CA PRO A 121 -21.38 1.40 -19.64
C PRO A 121 -20.88 0.20 -18.81
N GLU A 122 -20.63 -0.93 -19.46
CA GLU A 122 -20.13 -2.14 -18.79
C GLU A 122 -18.72 -1.93 -18.23
N LYS A 123 -17.82 -1.32 -19.02
CA LYS A 123 -16.45 -1.00 -18.61
C LYS A 123 -16.42 0.03 -17.50
N PHE A 124 -17.31 1.02 -17.58
CA PHE A 124 -17.46 2.05 -16.55
C PHE A 124 -17.94 1.45 -15.22
N ALA A 125 -18.98 0.59 -15.26
CA ALA A 125 -19.50 -0.10 -14.06
C ALA A 125 -18.43 -0.99 -13.44
N LEU A 126 -17.77 -1.82 -14.25
CA LEU A 126 -16.69 -2.70 -13.81
C LEU A 126 -15.53 -1.92 -13.15
N THR A 127 -15.10 -0.82 -13.77
CA THR A 127 -14.03 0.04 -13.22
C THR A 127 -14.45 0.65 -11.89
N THR A 128 -15.71 1.09 -11.78
CA THR A 128 -16.27 1.68 -10.55
C THR A 128 -16.29 0.67 -9.42
N ASP A 129 -16.72 -0.54 -9.67
CA ASP A 129 -16.79 -1.59 -8.66
C ASP A 129 -15.39 -2.05 -8.22
N MET A 130 -14.47 -2.20 -9.17
CA MET A 130 -13.06 -2.46 -8.85
C MET A 130 -12.46 -1.33 -8.02
N LEU A 131 -12.76 -0.09 -8.35
CA LEU A 131 -12.27 1.08 -7.63
C LEU A 131 -12.77 1.09 -6.18
N ARG A 132 -14.04 0.74 -5.93
CA ARG A 132 -14.60 0.60 -4.59
C ARG A 132 -13.87 -0.45 -3.75
N ILE A 133 -13.52 -1.58 -4.36
CA ILE A 133 -12.77 -2.66 -3.71
C ILE A 133 -11.32 -2.24 -3.46
N THR A 134 -10.69 -1.51 -4.37
CA THR A 134 -9.28 -1.11 -4.23
C THR A 134 -9.07 0.11 -3.33
N PHE A 135 -10.09 0.93 -3.05
CA PHE A 135 -9.93 2.10 -2.19
C PHE A 135 -9.44 1.79 -0.77
N PRO A 136 -9.95 0.78 -0.04
CA PRO A 136 -9.42 0.40 1.27
C PRO A 136 -7.92 0.10 1.27
N TYR A 137 -7.37 -0.33 0.13
CA TYR A 137 -5.93 -0.53 -0.03
C TYR A 137 -5.11 0.74 0.27
N ILE A 138 -5.62 1.96 -0.03
CA ILE A 138 -4.92 3.22 0.27
C ILE A 138 -4.68 3.36 1.78
N MET A 139 -5.72 3.16 2.57
CA MET A 139 -5.63 3.28 4.04
C MET A 139 -4.51 2.40 4.58
N PHE A 140 -4.55 1.17 4.20
CA PHE A 140 -3.57 0.21 4.68
C PHE A 140 -2.15 0.49 4.15
N MET A 141 -1.97 0.85 2.90
CA MET A 141 -0.64 1.17 2.35
C MET A 141 -0.05 2.43 2.97
N SER A 142 -0.89 3.42 3.29
CA SER A 142 -0.44 4.64 3.95
C SER A 142 0.04 4.37 5.38
N LEU A 143 -0.69 3.52 6.13
CA LEU A 143 -0.25 3.08 7.46
C LEU A 143 1.05 2.27 7.40
N THR A 144 1.20 1.42 6.38
CA THR A 144 2.44 0.67 6.15
C THR A 144 3.59 1.61 5.79
N ALA A 145 3.36 2.64 4.98
CA ALA A 145 4.37 3.63 4.63
C ALA A 145 4.84 4.44 5.86
N LEU A 146 3.91 4.82 6.74
CA LEU A 146 4.26 5.46 8.02
C LEU A 146 5.11 4.52 8.89
N SER A 147 4.67 3.28 9.07
CA SER A 147 5.42 2.26 9.83
C SER A 147 6.80 2.00 9.23
N ALA A 148 6.90 2.00 7.89
CA ALA A 148 8.16 1.89 7.17
C ALA A 148 9.09 3.08 7.44
N GLY A 149 8.56 4.31 7.48
CA GLY A 149 9.29 5.52 7.84
C GLY A 149 9.87 5.42 9.25
N ILE A 150 9.07 4.97 10.21
CA ILE A 150 9.50 4.74 11.60
C ILE A 150 10.60 3.66 11.65
N LEU A 151 10.41 2.50 11.02
CA LEU A 151 11.42 1.43 10.98
C LEU A 151 12.73 1.90 10.34
N ASN A 152 12.66 2.70 9.30
CA ASN A 152 13.84 3.28 8.65
C ASN A 152 14.62 4.20 9.59
N SER A 153 13.95 5.01 10.42
CA SER A 153 14.59 5.86 11.44
C SER A 153 15.29 5.05 12.53
N TYR A 154 14.87 3.80 12.75
CA TYR A 154 15.52 2.81 13.62
C TYR A 154 16.55 1.91 12.90
N GLY A 155 16.88 2.20 11.63
CA GLY A 155 17.86 1.44 10.84
C GLY A 155 17.39 0.06 10.38
N LYS A 156 16.09 -0.24 10.43
CA LYS A 156 15.49 -1.51 9.99
C LYS A 156 14.92 -1.38 8.57
N PHE A 157 15.77 -1.43 7.56
CA PHE A 157 15.41 -1.19 6.16
C PHE A 157 14.87 -2.41 5.41
N ALA A 158 15.14 -3.62 5.88
CA ALA A 158 14.82 -4.85 5.16
C ALA A 158 13.30 -5.10 5.03
N VAL A 159 12.54 -4.86 6.11
CA VAL A 159 11.09 -5.10 6.16
C VAL A 159 10.33 -4.19 5.19
N PRO A 160 10.54 -2.86 5.20
CA PRO A 160 9.91 -1.97 4.22
C PRO A 160 10.29 -2.30 2.76
N ALA A 161 11.53 -2.69 2.51
CA ALA A 161 12.02 -3.00 1.17
C ALA A 161 11.39 -4.29 0.59
N PHE A 162 10.92 -5.21 1.44
CA PHE A 162 10.27 -6.46 1.02
C PHE A 162 8.78 -6.30 0.69
N THR A 163 8.14 -5.25 1.21
CA THR A 163 6.69 -4.98 1.04
C THR A 163 6.21 -5.02 -0.42
N PRO A 164 6.88 -4.40 -1.41
CA PRO A 164 6.43 -4.44 -2.81
C PRO A 164 6.53 -5.84 -3.45
N VAL A 165 7.43 -6.70 -2.97
CA VAL A 165 7.55 -8.09 -3.45
C VAL A 165 6.29 -8.87 -3.09
N LEU A 166 5.81 -8.70 -1.87
CA LEU A 166 4.60 -9.37 -1.38
C LEU A 166 3.34 -8.92 -2.13
N LEU A 167 3.25 -7.64 -2.49
CA LEU A 167 2.15 -7.15 -3.33
C LEU A 167 2.13 -7.86 -4.69
N ASN A 168 3.28 -7.93 -5.35
CA ASN A 168 3.36 -8.60 -6.65
C ASN A 168 3.04 -10.10 -6.53
N LEU A 169 3.52 -10.75 -5.47
CA LEU A 169 3.24 -12.16 -5.22
C LEU A 169 1.75 -12.42 -4.94
N SER A 170 1.09 -11.56 -4.15
CA SER A 170 -0.34 -11.64 -3.88
C SER A 170 -1.16 -11.48 -5.17
N LEU A 171 -0.80 -10.51 -6.02
CA LEU A 171 -1.46 -10.28 -7.31
C LEU A 171 -1.27 -11.47 -8.27
N ILE A 172 -0.08 -12.08 -8.31
CA ILE A 172 0.16 -13.29 -9.11
C ILE A 172 -0.68 -14.45 -8.56
N ALA A 173 -0.69 -14.64 -7.25
CA ALA A 173 -1.43 -15.72 -6.61
C ALA A 173 -2.95 -15.60 -6.87
N THR A 174 -3.51 -14.40 -6.75
CA THR A 174 -4.94 -14.18 -7.02
C THR A 174 -5.28 -14.31 -8.51
N ALA A 175 -4.39 -13.91 -9.42
CA ALA A 175 -4.58 -14.13 -10.85
C ALA A 175 -4.61 -15.62 -11.22
N ILE A 176 -3.80 -16.46 -10.55
CA ILE A 176 -3.72 -17.89 -10.87
C ILE A 176 -4.83 -18.69 -10.17
N TRP A 177 -5.08 -18.41 -8.89
CA TRP A 177 -5.96 -19.26 -8.07
C TRP A 177 -7.37 -18.69 -7.88
N LEU A 178 -7.52 -17.38 -7.75
CA LEU A 178 -8.82 -16.77 -7.49
C LEU A 178 -9.57 -16.40 -8.78
N ALA A 179 -8.86 -15.98 -9.82
CA ALA A 179 -9.50 -15.58 -11.07
C ALA A 179 -10.36 -16.69 -11.71
N PRO A 180 -9.96 -17.98 -11.73
CA PRO A 180 -10.79 -19.05 -12.28
C PRO A 180 -12.06 -19.33 -11.49
N LEU A 181 -12.14 -18.89 -10.23
CA LEU A 181 -13.28 -19.13 -9.33
C LEU A 181 -14.30 -18.00 -9.36
N MET A 182 -14.01 -16.89 -10.04
CA MET A 182 -14.89 -15.72 -10.09
C MET A 182 -15.65 -15.64 -11.40
N GLU A 183 -16.90 -15.19 -11.34
CA GLU A 183 -17.73 -14.94 -12.54
C GLU A 183 -17.08 -13.90 -13.46
N VAL A 184 -16.44 -12.89 -12.88
CA VAL A 184 -15.63 -11.89 -13.59
C VAL A 184 -14.17 -12.05 -13.14
N PRO A 185 -13.35 -12.84 -13.88
CA PRO A 185 -12.01 -13.23 -13.46
C PRO A 185 -11.09 -12.06 -13.10
N ILE A 186 -11.22 -10.93 -13.79
CA ILE A 186 -10.37 -9.75 -13.55
C ILE A 186 -10.63 -9.08 -12.17
N MET A 187 -11.82 -9.27 -11.58
CA MET A 187 -12.13 -8.80 -10.23
C MET A 187 -11.22 -9.43 -9.17
N ALA A 188 -10.66 -10.61 -9.43
CA ALA A 188 -9.70 -11.25 -8.54
C ALA A 188 -8.48 -10.38 -8.27
N LEU A 189 -8.08 -9.52 -9.21
CA LEU A 189 -6.95 -8.61 -9.03
C LEU A 189 -7.27 -7.49 -8.03
N ALA A 190 -8.51 -6.97 -8.04
CA ALA A 190 -8.95 -5.99 -7.04
C ALA A 190 -8.95 -6.60 -5.63
N TRP A 191 -9.42 -7.83 -5.49
CA TRP A 191 -9.32 -8.59 -4.24
C TRP A 191 -7.88 -8.93 -3.87
N GLY A 192 -7.01 -9.16 -4.85
CA GLY A 192 -5.58 -9.39 -4.64
C GLY A 192 -4.87 -8.20 -4.01
N CYS A 193 -5.25 -6.98 -4.41
CA CYS A 193 -4.78 -5.77 -3.75
C CYS A 193 -5.21 -5.72 -2.28
N LEU A 194 -6.44 -6.17 -1.99
CA LEU A 194 -6.98 -6.17 -0.63
C LEU A 194 -6.40 -7.32 0.22
N LEU A 195 -6.27 -8.52 -0.34
CA LEU A 195 -5.66 -9.68 0.32
C LEU A 195 -4.22 -9.43 0.75
N TYR A 196 -3.44 -8.75 -0.09
CA TYR A 196 -2.11 -8.28 0.31
C TYR A 196 -2.18 -7.37 1.55
N THR A 197 -3.30 -6.69 1.74
CA THR A 197 -3.53 -5.82 2.89
C THR A 197 -4.05 -6.54 4.13
N SER A 198 -4.44 -7.80 3.99
CA SER A 198 -4.86 -8.69 5.06
C SER A 198 -3.64 -9.35 5.77
N PRO A 199 -3.76 -9.91 6.96
CA PRO A 199 -2.86 -9.86 8.11
C PRO A 199 -1.54 -10.65 8.00
N SER A 200 -0.57 -10.31 7.20
CA SER A 200 0.70 -11.05 7.30
C SER A 200 1.97 -10.20 7.38
N PRO A 201 2.32 -9.29 6.47
CA PRO A 201 3.55 -8.51 6.67
C PRO A 201 3.32 -7.12 7.28
N ARG A 202 2.08 -6.63 7.32
CA ARG A 202 1.73 -5.33 7.90
C ARG A 202 1.59 -5.36 9.39
N ASP A 203 0.88 -6.37 9.88
CA ASP A 203 0.83 -6.65 11.29
C ASP A 203 2.25 -6.86 11.80
N SER A 204 3.13 -7.46 10.97
CA SER A 204 4.55 -7.52 11.27
C SER A 204 5.23 -6.15 11.30
N CYS A 205 4.92 -5.22 10.37
CA CYS A 205 5.48 -3.87 10.41
C CYS A 205 4.91 -3.07 11.59
N ILE A 206 3.60 -3.06 11.77
CA ILE A 206 2.92 -2.37 12.86
C ILE A 206 3.26 -3.03 14.20
N HIS A 207 3.25 -4.37 14.26
CA HIS A 207 3.63 -5.13 15.45
C HIS A 207 5.11 -4.95 15.78
N LEU A 208 6.00 -4.87 14.79
CA LEU A 208 7.42 -4.58 15.00
C LEU A 208 7.65 -3.16 15.50
N VAL A 209 6.87 -2.20 15.01
CA VAL A 209 6.88 -0.82 15.53
C VAL A 209 6.36 -0.79 16.96
N CYS A 210 5.21 -1.39 17.24
CA CYS A 210 4.65 -1.48 18.60
C CYS A 210 5.61 -2.23 19.54
N ARG A 211 6.20 -3.34 19.10
CA ARG A 211 7.17 -4.10 19.89
C ARG A 211 8.46 -3.32 20.15
N LEU A 212 8.98 -2.63 19.15
CA LEU A 212 10.15 -1.76 19.33
C LEU A 212 9.91 -0.62 20.32
N LEU A 213 8.68 -0.08 20.31
CA LEU A 213 8.28 0.97 21.23
C LEU A 213 8.06 0.41 22.64
N LEU A 214 7.50 -0.79 22.78
CA LEU A 214 7.27 -1.45 24.08
C LEU A 214 8.55 -2.00 24.70
N GLU A 215 9.46 -2.61 23.92
CA GLU A 215 10.74 -3.13 24.41
C GLU A 215 11.67 -2.02 24.90
N LYS A 216 11.54 -0.80 24.37
CA LYS A 216 12.35 0.35 24.78
C LYS A 216 11.69 1.21 25.84
N GLY A 217 10.36 1.24 25.94
CA GLY A 217 9.63 1.93 27.00
C GLY A 217 9.54 1.16 28.32
N GLY A 218 9.97 -0.10 28.38
CA GLY A 218 9.96 -0.93 29.59
C GLY A 218 11.31 -1.13 30.28
N GLY A 219 12.32 -0.35 29.90
CA GLY A 219 13.68 -0.44 30.40
C GLY A 219 14.09 0.82 31.19
N GLY A 220 13.26 1.23 32.18
CA GLY A 220 13.59 2.23 33.19
C GLY A 220 13.60 1.61 34.55
#